data_1c7c9bb578b9ffcbc56367bd919fefc9
#
_entry.id   1c7c9bb578b9ffcbc56367bd919fefc9
#
_cell.length_a   1.000
_cell.length_b   1.000
_cell.length_c   1.000
_cell.angle_alpha   90.00
_cell.angle_beta   90.00
_cell.angle_gamma   90.00
#
_symmetry.space_group_name_H-M   'P 1'
#
loop_
_entity.id
_entity.type
_entity.pdbx_description
1 polymer ?
#
loop_
_entity_poly.entity_id
_entity_poly.type
_entity_poly.pdbx_seq_one_letter_code
_entity_poly.pdbx_strand_id
1 'polypeptide(L)'
;MDANKPSYLGLLNAIALGEGRAHQYLSCWAAKTTDPDVKKVLQTVAIREGEHSHAFTKRLCELGFGVLDRPDPSFDKNMAIANADCSDLEKFEALGFGQREERDPFTKVFDDLTIDIRTGELLGRYIAEERDSGRMLRGCYQVLRERAGRGRGADASARDLSDLHHRLDEICAAIGKLQQEVTALRR
;
A
#
# COMPACT_ATOMS: atom_id res chain seq x y z
N MET A 1 31.39 -18.90 22.65
CA MET A 1 30.90 -18.10 21.50
C MET A 1 31.69 -18.57 20.29
N ASP A 2 31.02 -19.19 19.31
CA ASP A 2 31.69 -19.65 18.10
C ASP A 2 32.34 -18.47 17.40
N ALA A 3 33.66 -18.42 17.41
CA ALA A 3 34.47 -17.34 16.86
C ALA A 3 34.32 -17.14 15.35
N ASN A 4 33.42 -17.88 14.71
CA ASN A 4 33.24 -17.91 13.26
C ASN A 4 31.81 -17.55 12.78
N LYS A 5 30.93 -17.09 13.68
CA LYS A 5 29.56 -16.77 13.32
C LYS A 5 29.45 -15.30 12.89
N PRO A 6 29.11 -15.00 11.61
CA PRO A 6 28.93 -13.64 11.16
C PRO A 6 27.88 -12.85 11.96
N SER A 7 28.18 -11.60 12.31
CA SER A 7 27.30 -10.70 13.10
C SER A 7 25.98 -10.43 12.39
N TYR A 8 25.99 -10.38 11.06
CA TYR A 8 24.87 -10.03 10.18
C TYR A 8 23.90 -11.20 9.88
N LEU A 9 24.12 -12.43 10.40
CA LEU A 9 23.19 -13.56 10.15
C LEU A 9 21.77 -13.29 10.60
N GLY A 10 21.60 -12.56 11.69
CA GLY A 10 20.27 -12.17 12.17
C GLY A 10 19.53 -11.28 11.19
N LEU A 11 20.25 -10.36 10.54
CA LEU A 11 19.72 -9.48 9.48
C LEU A 11 19.29 -10.30 8.27
N LEU A 12 20.18 -11.20 7.76
CA LEU A 12 19.85 -12.02 6.59
C LEU A 12 18.62 -12.91 6.84
N ASN A 13 18.52 -13.48 8.05
CA ASN A 13 17.37 -14.30 8.42
C ASN A 13 16.09 -13.48 8.53
N ALA A 14 16.15 -12.27 9.08
CA ALA A 14 15.00 -11.37 9.18
C ALA A 14 14.50 -10.98 7.79
N ILE A 15 15.39 -10.64 6.86
CA ILE A 15 15.04 -10.34 5.47
C ILE A 15 14.42 -11.57 4.80
N ALA A 16 15.08 -12.74 4.85
CA ALA A 16 14.56 -13.95 4.21
C ALA A 16 13.11 -14.28 4.65
N LEU A 17 12.81 -14.16 5.94
CA LEU A 17 11.46 -14.41 6.48
C LEU A 17 10.48 -13.28 6.13
N GLY A 18 10.88 -12.03 6.33
CA GLY A 18 10.06 -10.85 6.08
C GLY A 18 9.58 -10.80 4.65
N GLU A 19 10.52 -10.94 3.71
CA GLU A 19 10.25 -10.91 2.27
C GLU A 19 9.36 -12.08 1.82
N GLY A 20 9.59 -13.29 2.34
CA GLY A 20 8.73 -14.44 2.05
C GLY A 20 7.29 -14.24 2.51
N ARG A 21 7.09 -13.57 3.64
CA ARG A 21 5.76 -13.20 4.16
C ARG A 21 5.14 -12.08 3.35
N ALA A 22 5.92 -11.07 2.97
CA ALA A 22 5.48 -9.97 2.11
C ALA A 22 5.02 -10.50 0.74
N HIS A 23 5.79 -11.41 0.13
CA HIS A 23 5.39 -12.10 -1.08
C HIS A 23 4.00 -12.75 -0.95
N GLN A 24 3.71 -13.41 0.17
CA GLN A 24 2.44 -14.11 0.37
C GLN A 24 1.25 -13.17 0.43
N TYR A 25 1.28 -12.14 1.31
CA TYR A 25 0.13 -11.26 1.45
C TYR A 25 -0.04 -10.32 0.25
N LEU A 26 1.04 -9.86 -0.40
CA LEU A 26 0.94 -9.06 -1.62
C LEU A 26 0.39 -9.87 -2.80
N SER A 27 0.81 -11.14 -2.95
CA SER A 27 0.26 -12.05 -3.97
C SER A 27 -1.23 -12.32 -3.75
N CYS A 28 -1.63 -12.51 -2.50
CA CYS A 28 -3.02 -12.69 -2.13
C CYS A 28 -3.86 -11.46 -2.49
N TRP A 29 -3.38 -10.26 -2.14
CA TRP A 29 -4.05 -9.01 -2.51
C TRP A 29 -4.10 -8.82 -4.02
N ALA A 30 -2.99 -9.03 -4.75
CA ALA A 30 -2.95 -8.94 -6.21
C ALA A 30 -3.93 -9.89 -6.91
N ALA A 31 -4.25 -11.04 -6.31
CA ALA A 31 -5.25 -11.95 -6.83
C ALA A 31 -6.69 -11.44 -6.65
N LYS A 32 -6.94 -10.63 -5.63
CA LYS A 32 -8.27 -10.12 -5.28
C LYS A 32 -8.61 -8.77 -5.90
N THR A 33 -7.64 -7.89 -6.07
CA THR A 33 -7.91 -6.56 -6.65
C THR A 33 -8.45 -6.65 -8.07
N THR A 34 -9.44 -5.82 -8.37
CA THR A 34 -10.03 -5.65 -9.71
C THR A 34 -9.42 -4.46 -10.47
N ASP A 35 -8.65 -3.60 -9.78
CA ASP A 35 -7.94 -2.48 -10.42
C ASP A 35 -6.67 -3.01 -11.13
N PRO A 36 -6.57 -2.88 -12.48
CA PRO A 36 -5.45 -3.43 -13.24
C PRO A 36 -4.12 -2.75 -12.91
N ASP A 37 -4.12 -1.46 -12.57
CA ASP A 37 -2.91 -0.71 -12.23
C ASP A 37 -2.38 -1.15 -10.86
N VAL A 38 -3.28 -1.26 -9.87
CA VAL A 38 -2.96 -1.80 -8.55
C VAL A 38 -2.43 -3.22 -8.67
N LYS A 39 -3.11 -4.08 -9.43
CA LYS A 39 -2.70 -5.47 -9.65
C LYS A 39 -1.29 -5.57 -10.20
N LYS A 40 -0.97 -4.77 -11.22
CA LYS A 40 0.36 -4.75 -11.85
C LYS A 40 1.46 -4.36 -10.85
N VAL A 41 1.22 -3.32 -10.04
CA VAL A 41 2.18 -2.88 -9.01
C VAL A 41 2.38 -3.97 -7.97
N LEU A 42 1.29 -4.51 -7.42
CA LEU A 42 1.36 -5.56 -6.40
C LEU A 42 2.05 -6.83 -6.91
N GLN A 43 1.77 -7.26 -8.14
CA GLN A 43 2.45 -8.42 -8.75
C GLN A 43 3.94 -8.18 -8.90
N THR A 44 4.34 -6.99 -9.37
CA THR A 44 5.76 -6.66 -9.53
C THR A 44 6.49 -6.70 -8.20
N VAL A 45 5.91 -6.05 -7.18
CA VAL A 45 6.51 -6.04 -5.84
C VAL A 45 6.51 -7.45 -5.24
N ALA A 46 5.39 -8.17 -5.28
CA ALA A 46 5.32 -9.53 -4.74
C ALA A 46 6.36 -10.47 -5.34
N ILE A 47 6.64 -10.38 -6.65
CA ILE A 47 7.69 -11.18 -7.30
C ILE A 47 9.07 -10.84 -6.71
N ARG A 48 9.39 -9.54 -6.58
CA ARG A 48 10.66 -9.08 -5.98
C ARG A 48 10.84 -9.61 -4.56
N GLU A 49 9.81 -9.49 -3.72
CA GLU A 49 9.84 -10.00 -2.35
C GLU A 49 10.13 -11.52 -2.31
N GLY A 50 9.53 -12.29 -3.23
CA GLY A 50 9.83 -13.71 -3.39
C GLY A 50 11.28 -13.97 -3.81
N GLU A 51 11.80 -13.20 -4.77
CA GLU A 51 13.20 -13.28 -5.21
C GLU A 51 14.17 -12.92 -4.07
N HIS A 52 13.88 -11.86 -3.30
CA HIS A 52 14.66 -11.47 -2.12
C HIS A 52 14.69 -12.59 -1.08
N SER A 53 13.53 -13.12 -0.72
CA SER A 53 13.43 -14.24 0.24
C SER A 53 14.32 -15.43 -0.17
N HIS A 54 14.25 -15.84 -1.44
CA HIS A 54 15.07 -16.93 -1.97
C HIS A 54 16.57 -16.59 -2.00
N ALA A 55 16.94 -15.37 -2.40
CA ALA A 55 18.33 -14.94 -2.45
C ALA A 55 18.98 -14.91 -1.06
N PHE A 56 18.27 -14.39 -0.05
CA PHE A 56 18.78 -14.36 1.30
C PHE A 56 18.78 -15.74 1.97
N THR A 57 17.79 -16.60 1.69
CA THR A 57 17.79 -18.01 2.11
C THR A 57 19.01 -18.73 1.52
N LYS A 58 19.26 -18.57 0.22
CA LYS A 58 20.44 -19.13 -0.44
C LYS A 58 21.74 -18.64 0.22
N ARG A 59 21.82 -17.33 0.52
CA ARG A 59 23.01 -16.75 1.15
C ARG A 59 23.27 -17.34 2.54
N LEU A 60 22.22 -17.52 3.35
CA LEU A 60 22.33 -18.22 4.64
C LEU A 60 22.90 -19.63 4.47
N CYS A 61 22.39 -20.40 3.50
CA CYS A 61 22.88 -21.75 3.22
C CYS A 61 24.36 -21.75 2.77
N GLU A 62 24.78 -20.80 1.93
CA GLU A 62 26.19 -20.63 1.50
C GLU A 62 27.13 -20.34 2.68
N LEU A 63 26.62 -19.67 3.72
CA LEU A 63 27.35 -19.41 4.97
C LEU A 63 27.31 -20.60 5.95
N GLY A 64 26.64 -21.69 5.59
CA GLY A 64 26.52 -22.89 6.43
C GLY A 64 25.37 -22.81 7.46
N PHE A 65 24.41 -21.91 7.28
CA PHE A 65 23.28 -21.73 8.19
C PHE A 65 21.95 -21.96 7.48
N GLY A 66 20.96 -22.45 8.22
CA GLY A 66 19.57 -22.53 7.75
C GLY A 66 18.76 -21.32 8.18
N VAL A 67 17.62 -21.12 7.52
CA VAL A 67 16.62 -20.14 7.97
C VAL A 67 16.01 -20.62 9.29
N LEU A 68 16.01 -19.74 10.27
CA LEU A 68 15.37 -19.96 11.57
C LEU A 68 14.01 -19.28 11.56
N ASP A 69 12.95 -20.06 11.51
CA ASP A 69 11.60 -19.52 11.58
C ASP A 69 11.38 -18.79 12.92
N ARG A 70 10.70 -17.65 12.84
CA ARG A 70 10.33 -16.84 13.99
C ARG A 70 8.87 -16.41 13.85
N PRO A 71 8.06 -16.57 14.92
CA PRO A 71 6.71 -16.05 14.93
C PRO A 71 6.68 -14.56 14.59
N ASP A 72 5.73 -14.17 13.74
CA ASP A 72 5.48 -12.79 13.40
C ASP A 72 3.99 -12.49 13.51
N PRO A 73 3.55 -11.92 14.64
CA PRO A 73 2.14 -11.58 14.83
C PRO A 73 1.58 -10.58 13.80
N SER A 74 2.45 -9.83 13.12
CA SER A 74 2.04 -8.89 12.08
C SER A 74 1.65 -9.60 10.80
N PHE A 75 2.19 -10.78 10.53
CA PHE A 75 1.91 -11.54 9.31
C PHE A 75 0.43 -11.93 9.19
N ASP A 76 -0.16 -12.49 10.24
CA ASP A 76 -1.58 -12.87 10.25
C ASP A 76 -2.48 -11.66 10.04
N LYS A 77 -2.14 -10.52 10.65
CA LYS A 77 -2.82 -9.25 10.44
C LYS A 77 -2.72 -8.79 8.97
N ASN A 78 -1.52 -8.82 8.40
CA ASN A 78 -1.30 -8.40 7.01
C ASN A 78 -2.03 -9.31 6.02
N MET A 79 -2.05 -10.62 6.27
CA MET A 79 -2.84 -11.58 5.49
C MET A 79 -4.33 -11.32 5.60
N ALA A 80 -4.84 -11.00 6.79
CA ALA A 80 -6.24 -10.66 6.99
C ALA A 80 -6.62 -9.40 6.20
N ILE A 81 -5.79 -8.34 6.23
CA ILE A 81 -5.98 -7.11 5.46
C ILE A 81 -5.95 -7.41 3.95
N ALA A 82 -4.97 -8.16 3.47
CA ALA A 82 -4.86 -8.55 2.06
C ALA A 82 -6.11 -9.29 1.56
N ASN A 83 -6.71 -10.12 2.42
CA ASN A 83 -7.91 -10.91 2.14
C ASN A 83 -9.23 -10.17 2.36
N ALA A 84 -9.25 -9.03 3.02
CA ALA A 84 -10.46 -8.31 3.36
C ALA A 84 -11.24 -7.84 2.12
N ASP A 85 -12.57 -7.79 2.24
CA ASP A 85 -13.47 -7.24 1.21
C ASP A 85 -13.64 -5.72 1.43
N CYS A 86 -12.52 -4.99 1.33
CA CYS A 86 -12.46 -3.54 1.40
C CYS A 86 -11.72 -3.00 0.17
N SER A 87 -11.77 -1.70 -0.05
CA SER A 87 -11.12 -1.05 -1.19
C SER A 87 -9.59 -1.17 -1.12
N ASP A 88 -8.94 -1.09 -2.27
CA ASP A 88 -7.47 -1.07 -2.33
C ASP A 88 -6.89 0.10 -1.55
N LEU A 89 -7.54 1.27 -1.57
CA LEU A 89 -7.12 2.43 -0.78
C LEU A 89 -7.08 2.14 0.72
N GLU A 90 -8.12 1.51 1.25
CA GLU A 90 -8.17 1.12 2.67
C GLU A 90 -7.08 0.10 3.02
N LYS A 91 -6.79 -0.84 2.11
CA LYS A 91 -5.68 -1.80 2.30
C LYS A 91 -4.33 -1.10 2.32
N PHE A 92 -4.08 -0.15 1.41
CA PHE A 92 -2.85 0.66 1.42
C PHE A 92 -2.67 1.40 2.75
N GLU A 93 -3.75 2.01 3.25
CA GLU A 93 -3.73 2.75 4.53
C GLU A 93 -3.48 1.81 5.72
N ALA A 94 -4.17 0.67 5.76
CA ALA A 94 -4.06 -0.31 6.83
C ALA A 94 -2.68 -0.99 6.91
N LEU A 95 -2.02 -1.19 5.76
CA LEU A 95 -0.66 -1.74 5.65
C LEU A 95 0.44 -0.68 5.77
N GLY A 96 0.08 0.62 5.77
CA GLY A 96 1.03 1.72 5.92
C GLY A 96 1.84 2.06 4.67
N PHE A 97 1.55 1.47 3.51
CA PHE A 97 2.33 1.66 2.27
C PHE A 97 2.24 3.08 1.67
N GLY A 98 1.28 3.88 2.10
CA GLY A 98 1.12 5.26 1.65
C GLY A 98 1.97 6.28 2.41
N GLN A 99 2.54 5.90 3.53
CA GLN A 99 3.31 6.80 4.40
C GLN A 99 4.75 6.93 3.89
N ARG A 100 5.27 8.15 3.94
CA ARG A 100 6.68 8.38 3.70
C ARG A 100 7.43 8.11 5.00
N GLU A 101 8.36 7.17 4.98
CA GLU A 101 9.26 7.00 6.10
C GLU A 101 10.14 8.24 6.26
N GLU A 102 10.20 8.80 7.47
CA GLU A 102 11.03 9.97 7.78
C GLU A 102 12.52 9.64 7.68
N ARG A 103 12.89 8.39 7.91
CA ARG A 103 14.26 7.88 7.81
C ARG A 103 14.30 6.63 6.97
N ASP A 104 15.30 6.54 6.09
CA ASP A 104 15.59 5.34 5.34
C ASP A 104 16.07 4.24 6.31
N PRO A 105 15.33 3.11 6.46
CA PRO A 105 15.69 2.04 7.40
C PRO A 105 17.02 1.38 7.05
N PHE A 106 17.49 1.54 5.82
CA PHE A 106 18.71 0.89 5.32
C PHE A 106 19.99 1.68 5.57
N THR A 107 19.92 2.88 6.15
CA THR A 107 21.11 3.73 6.34
C THR A 107 22.23 3.10 7.17
N LYS A 108 21.90 2.15 8.04
CA LYS A 108 22.85 1.50 8.94
C LYS A 108 23.28 0.09 8.50
N VAL A 109 22.76 -0.39 7.38
CA VAL A 109 23.03 -1.78 6.94
C VAL A 109 24.51 -2.01 6.67
N PHE A 110 25.23 -1.00 6.20
CA PHE A 110 26.67 -1.06 5.89
C PHE A 110 27.60 -0.54 7.00
N ASP A 111 27.07 -0.27 8.21
CA ASP A 111 27.91 0.10 9.35
C ASP A 111 28.70 -1.11 9.88
N ASP A 112 28.27 -2.34 9.57
CA ASP A 112 28.97 -3.57 9.91
C ASP A 112 30.09 -3.87 8.90
N LEU A 113 31.30 -3.52 9.27
CA LEU A 113 32.50 -3.73 8.44
C LEU A 113 32.92 -5.19 8.27
N THR A 114 32.23 -6.12 8.94
CA THR A 114 32.51 -7.57 8.82
C THR A 114 31.74 -8.21 7.67
N ILE A 115 30.83 -7.47 7.02
CA ILE A 115 30.05 -7.95 5.89
C ILE A 115 30.99 -8.28 4.73
N ASP A 116 30.97 -9.55 4.29
CA ASP A 116 31.76 -9.99 3.14
C ASP A 116 31.21 -9.41 1.80
N ILE A 117 32.06 -9.41 0.77
CA ILE A 117 31.75 -8.78 -0.51
C ILE A 117 30.46 -9.33 -1.14
N ARG A 118 30.22 -10.65 -1.10
CA ARG A 118 29.00 -11.25 -1.70
C ARG A 118 27.75 -10.87 -0.94
N THR A 119 27.82 -10.84 0.38
CA THR A 119 26.71 -10.38 1.21
C THR A 119 26.46 -8.89 0.99
N GLY A 120 27.51 -8.07 0.89
CA GLY A 120 27.41 -6.65 0.60
C GLY A 120 26.76 -6.36 -0.75
N GLU A 121 27.13 -7.09 -1.80
CA GLU A 121 26.51 -7.00 -3.12
C GLU A 121 25.02 -7.33 -3.08
N LEU A 122 24.65 -8.43 -2.42
CA LEU A 122 23.25 -8.83 -2.26
C LEU A 122 22.44 -7.78 -1.50
N LEU A 123 22.95 -7.25 -0.40
CA LEU A 123 22.32 -6.19 0.37
C LEU A 123 22.18 -4.89 -0.45
N GLY A 124 23.20 -4.52 -1.22
CA GLY A 124 23.13 -3.32 -2.06
C GLY A 124 22.03 -3.41 -3.13
N ARG A 125 21.92 -4.56 -3.80
CA ARG A 125 20.84 -4.83 -4.76
C ARG A 125 19.46 -4.79 -4.07
N TYR A 126 19.34 -5.50 -2.97
CA TYR A 126 18.12 -5.53 -2.16
C TYR A 126 17.62 -4.12 -1.79
N ILE A 127 18.50 -3.29 -1.22
CA ILE A 127 18.16 -1.92 -0.83
C ILE A 127 17.68 -1.07 -2.02
N ALA A 128 18.32 -1.23 -3.18
CA ALA A 128 17.93 -0.49 -4.39
C ALA A 128 16.52 -0.90 -4.86
N GLU A 129 16.22 -2.19 -4.86
CA GLU A 129 14.93 -2.75 -5.25
C GLU A 129 13.83 -2.41 -4.25
N GLU A 130 14.10 -2.43 -2.94
CA GLU A 130 13.19 -2.01 -1.89
C GLU A 130 12.78 -0.53 -2.01
N ARG A 131 13.77 0.35 -2.25
CA ARG A 131 13.50 1.76 -2.50
C ARG A 131 12.63 1.98 -3.72
N ASP A 132 12.81 1.18 -4.76
CA ASP A 132 11.98 1.22 -5.97
C ASP A 132 10.57 0.69 -5.71
N SER A 133 10.42 -0.46 -5.05
CA SER A 133 9.16 -1.04 -4.62
C SER A 133 8.35 -0.04 -3.77
N GLY A 134 9.01 0.62 -2.80
CA GLY A 134 8.41 1.67 -2.00
C GLY A 134 7.94 2.89 -2.82
N ARG A 135 8.68 3.29 -3.87
CA ARG A 135 8.24 4.36 -4.79
C ARG A 135 7.00 3.94 -5.58
N MET A 136 6.99 2.71 -6.11
CA MET A 136 5.86 2.17 -6.87
C MET A 136 4.59 2.11 -6.02
N LEU A 137 4.67 1.57 -4.81
CA LEU A 137 3.54 1.47 -3.89
C LEU A 137 3.00 2.86 -3.51
N ARG A 138 3.87 3.80 -3.15
CA ARG A 138 3.45 5.18 -2.84
C ARG A 138 2.81 5.89 -4.03
N GLY A 139 3.36 5.72 -5.24
CA GLY A 139 2.77 6.28 -6.46
C GLY A 139 1.36 5.73 -6.70
N CYS A 140 1.19 4.43 -6.56
CA CYS A 140 -0.12 3.77 -6.67
C CYS A 140 -1.13 4.30 -5.62
N TYR A 141 -0.71 4.40 -4.37
CA TYR A 141 -1.53 4.98 -3.30
C TYR A 141 -1.97 6.42 -3.58
N GLN A 142 -1.06 7.27 -4.07
CA GLN A 142 -1.40 8.65 -4.42
C GLN A 142 -2.48 8.73 -5.50
N VAL A 143 -2.37 7.91 -6.54
CA VAL A 143 -3.38 7.84 -7.62
C VAL A 143 -4.73 7.42 -7.06
N LEU A 144 -4.78 6.41 -6.18
CA LEU A 144 -6.02 5.98 -5.54
C LEU A 144 -6.65 7.07 -4.68
N ARG A 145 -5.86 7.80 -3.90
CA ARG A 145 -6.32 8.95 -3.10
C ARG A 145 -6.92 10.05 -3.96
N GLU A 146 -6.26 10.39 -5.07
CA GLU A 146 -6.76 11.41 -5.99
C GLU A 146 -8.08 10.99 -6.64
N ARG A 147 -8.21 9.71 -7.06
CA ARG A 147 -9.46 9.16 -7.60
C ARG A 147 -10.60 9.25 -6.56
N ALA A 148 -10.33 8.88 -5.31
CA ALA A 148 -11.31 8.96 -4.21
C ALA A 148 -11.70 10.41 -3.89
N GLY A 149 -10.76 11.36 -3.94
CA GLY A 149 -11.01 12.78 -3.74
C GLY A 149 -11.90 13.39 -4.84
N ARG A 150 -11.66 13.03 -6.09
CA ARG A 150 -12.48 13.47 -7.23
C ARG A 150 -13.91 12.90 -7.18
N GLY A 151 -14.06 11.64 -6.78
CA GLY A 151 -15.38 11.04 -6.59
C GLY A 151 -16.20 11.76 -5.53
N ARG A 152 -15.61 12.10 -4.39
CA ARG A 152 -16.28 12.87 -3.31
C ARG A 152 -16.66 14.28 -3.76
N GLY A 153 -15.80 14.93 -4.54
CA GLY A 153 -16.09 16.27 -5.10
C GLY A 153 -17.23 16.24 -6.12
N ALA A 154 -17.30 15.23 -6.96
CA ALA A 154 -18.38 15.05 -7.94
C ALA A 154 -19.72 14.76 -7.25
N ASP A 155 -19.73 13.91 -6.21
CA ASP A 155 -20.94 13.60 -5.42
C ASP A 155 -21.43 14.81 -4.61
N ALA A 156 -20.54 15.63 -4.05
CA ALA A 156 -20.89 16.87 -3.37
C ALA A 156 -21.51 17.88 -4.35
N SER A 157 -20.89 18.07 -5.52
CA SER A 157 -21.42 18.97 -6.56
C SER A 157 -22.77 18.50 -7.12
N ALA A 158 -22.99 17.19 -7.26
CA ALA A 158 -24.27 16.64 -7.69
C ALA A 158 -25.38 16.86 -6.66
N ARG A 159 -25.07 16.73 -5.36
CA ARG A 159 -26.01 17.04 -4.27
C ARG A 159 -26.36 18.51 -4.22
N ASP A 160 -25.36 19.40 -4.30
CA ASP A 160 -25.57 20.85 -4.34
C ASP A 160 -26.45 21.29 -5.52
N LEU A 161 -26.26 20.68 -6.72
CA LEU A 161 -27.10 20.93 -7.88
C LEU A 161 -28.53 20.43 -7.69
N SER A 162 -28.73 19.27 -7.07
CA SER A 162 -30.05 18.73 -6.73
C SER A 162 -30.80 19.62 -5.76
N ASP A 163 -30.13 20.08 -4.70
CA ASP A 163 -30.71 21.01 -3.73
C ASP A 163 -31.07 22.37 -4.36
N LEU A 164 -30.25 22.84 -5.30
CA LEU A 164 -30.54 24.08 -6.05
C LEU A 164 -31.77 23.93 -6.93
N HIS A 165 -31.93 22.81 -7.62
CA HIS A 165 -33.12 22.51 -8.43
C HIS A 165 -34.38 22.46 -7.56
N HIS A 166 -34.32 21.78 -6.42
CA HIS A 166 -35.45 21.71 -5.47
C HIS A 166 -35.90 23.10 -5.01
N ARG A 167 -34.96 24.01 -4.66
CA ARG A 167 -35.24 25.37 -4.26
C ARG A 167 -35.85 26.20 -5.40
N LEU A 168 -35.38 26.01 -6.64
CA LEU A 168 -35.95 26.66 -7.81
C LEU A 168 -37.42 26.25 -8.04
N ASP A 169 -37.71 24.95 -7.90
CA ASP A 169 -39.08 24.46 -8.04
C ASP A 169 -40.03 25.03 -6.97
N GLU A 170 -39.55 25.15 -5.71
CA GLU A 170 -40.29 25.78 -4.62
C GLU A 170 -40.61 27.28 -4.92
N ILE A 171 -39.61 28.02 -5.42
CA ILE A 171 -39.77 29.42 -5.80
C ILE A 171 -40.77 29.56 -6.98
N CYS A 172 -40.67 28.73 -7.99
CA CYS A 172 -41.60 28.70 -9.11
C CYS A 172 -43.05 28.43 -8.65
N ALA A 173 -43.24 27.47 -7.73
CA ALA A 173 -44.54 27.17 -7.15
C ALA A 173 -45.10 28.35 -6.36
N ALA A 174 -44.27 29.05 -5.57
CA ALA A 174 -44.66 30.23 -4.81
C ALA A 174 -45.06 31.39 -5.71
N ILE A 175 -44.30 31.66 -6.80
CA ILE A 175 -44.61 32.66 -7.80
C ILE A 175 -45.97 32.35 -8.46
N GLY A 176 -46.20 31.08 -8.82
CA GLY A 176 -47.47 30.65 -9.42
C GLY A 176 -48.68 30.91 -8.51
N LYS A 177 -48.55 30.67 -7.20
CA LYS A 177 -49.59 30.99 -6.21
C LYS A 177 -49.87 32.50 -6.11
N LEU A 178 -48.80 33.30 -6.03
CA LEU A 178 -48.94 34.76 -5.95
C LEU A 178 -49.61 35.34 -7.22
N GLN A 179 -49.30 34.81 -8.41
CA GLN A 179 -49.94 35.21 -9.67
C GLN A 179 -51.43 34.89 -9.68
N GLN A 180 -51.86 33.75 -9.12
CA GLN A 180 -53.27 33.38 -8.99
C GLN A 180 -53.99 34.32 -8.02
N GLU A 181 -53.39 34.63 -6.86
CA GLU A 181 -53.95 35.57 -5.88
C GLU A 181 -54.11 36.98 -6.43
N VAL A 182 -53.10 37.50 -7.15
CA VAL A 182 -53.17 38.81 -7.84
C VAL A 182 -54.28 38.82 -8.89
N THR A 183 -54.44 37.71 -9.60
CA THR A 183 -55.49 37.61 -10.64
C THR A 183 -56.89 37.58 -10.00
N ALA A 184 -57.04 36.93 -8.84
CA ALA A 184 -58.30 36.91 -8.09
C ALA A 184 -58.69 38.27 -7.50
N LEU A 185 -57.72 39.09 -7.06
CA LEU A 185 -57.93 40.44 -6.55
C LEU A 185 -58.29 41.48 -7.61
N ARG A 186 -58.09 41.19 -8.90
CA ARG A 186 -58.42 42.06 -10.02
C ARG A 186 -59.80 41.83 -10.62
N ARG A 187 -60.54 40.85 -10.09
CA ARG A 187 -61.93 40.58 -10.44
C ARG A 187 -62.89 41.13 -9.38
#